data_2e09e20cb47fdc2e5bf38cd519888c6b
#
_entry.id   2e09e20cb47fdc2e5bf38cd519888c6b
#
_cell.length_a   1.000
_cell.length_b   1.000
_cell.length_c   1.000
_cell.angle_alpha   90.00
_cell.angle_beta   90.00
_cell.angle_gamma   90.00
#
_symmetry.space_group_name_H-M   'P 1'
#
loop_
_entity.id
_entity.type
_entity.pdbx_description
1 polymer ?
#
loop_
_entity_poly.entity_id
_entity_poly.type
_entity_poly.pdbx_seq_one_letter_code
_entity_poly.pdbx_strand_id
1 'polypeptide(L)'
;IVIETDGRAAADLLRDFDPQLIVTEYSTAKIDGVAFTRALRHSRLNCKAVPVLMVKAEVTVDELREARNAGVHEVLRKPFAWQDLLSRLQNVLLKPRDWVEVATYTGPCRRSFNTGDYKGPKKRKGDGGNLRVAVEEAVRLLEASLNLLEEDAAAAMTSIMQQMQVIVPACKVFRNPKFSNTAARIVQDLRNKALSRENLAPQIAAM
;
A
#
# COMPACT_ATOMS: atom_id res chain seq x y z
N ILE A 1 9.51 2.02 -27.52
CA ILE A 1 10.59 1.50 -26.64
C ILE A 1 11.85 2.27 -27.03
N VAL A 2 12.49 2.86 -26.03
CA VAL A 2 13.80 3.51 -26.15
C VAL A 2 14.80 2.65 -25.38
N ILE A 3 15.96 2.41 -25.93
CA ILE A 3 17.04 1.64 -25.28
C ILE A 3 18.24 2.58 -25.15
N GLU A 4 18.75 2.69 -23.93
CA GLU A 4 19.92 3.48 -23.63
C GLU A 4 20.93 2.65 -22.83
N THR A 5 22.21 2.80 -23.13
CA THR A 5 23.30 2.04 -22.50
C THR A 5 24.15 2.88 -21.56
N ASP A 6 23.89 4.17 -21.47
CA ASP A 6 24.57 5.11 -20.61
C ASP A 6 23.60 5.79 -19.64
N GLY A 7 23.93 5.77 -18.35
CA GLY A 7 23.06 6.28 -17.31
C GLY A 7 22.86 7.80 -17.36
N ARG A 8 23.83 8.58 -17.88
CA ARG A 8 23.69 10.03 -18.03
C ARG A 8 22.78 10.35 -19.21
N ALA A 9 23.01 9.70 -20.36
CA ALA A 9 22.14 9.83 -21.53
C ALA A 9 20.71 9.41 -21.22
N ALA A 10 20.51 8.34 -20.45
CA ALA A 10 19.19 7.93 -19.97
C ALA A 10 18.53 9.00 -19.10
N ALA A 11 19.28 9.67 -18.20
CA ALA A 11 18.75 10.75 -17.36
C ALA A 11 18.37 12.01 -18.16
N ASP A 12 19.14 12.31 -19.20
CA ASP A 12 18.84 13.44 -20.09
C ASP A 12 17.57 13.19 -20.93
N LEU A 13 17.40 11.96 -21.43
CA LEU A 13 16.19 11.56 -22.14
C LEU A 13 14.92 11.75 -21.31
N LEU A 14 14.96 11.54 -20.00
CA LEU A 14 13.79 11.70 -19.12
C LEU A 14 13.30 13.15 -18.97
N ARG A 15 14.02 14.13 -19.50
CA ARG A 15 13.59 15.53 -19.52
C ARG A 15 12.55 15.78 -20.59
N ASP A 16 12.68 15.08 -21.72
CA ASP A 16 11.87 15.25 -22.91
C ASP A 16 10.93 14.08 -23.17
N PHE A 17 11.15 12.96 -22.49
CA PHE A 17 10.41 11.73 -22.64
C PHE A 17 9.79 11.28 -21.31
N ASP A 18 8.48 11.09 -21.30
CA ASP A 18 7.71 10.64 -20.12
C ASP A 18 7.38 9.15 -20.24
N PRO A 19 8.24 8.24 -19.78
CA PRO A 19 8.04 6.82 -19.89
C PRO A 19 6.96 6.33 -18.93
N GLN A 20 6.22 5.29 -19.35
CA GLN A 20 5.25 4.59 -18.49
C GLN A 20 5.90 3.49 -17.63
N LEU A 21 7.10 3.07 -17.99
CA LEU A 21 7.89 2.04 -17.30
C LEU A 21 9.37 2.23 -17.63
N ILE A 22 10.21 2.03 -16.63
CA ILE A 22 11.66 1.92 -16.83
C ILE A 22 12.08 0.51 -16.43
N VAL A 23 12.83 -0.16 -17.32
CA VAL A 23 13.54 -1.40 -17.01
C VAL A 23 15.03 -1.10 -17.02
N THR A 24 15.72 -1.38 -15.92
CA THR A 24 17.16 -1.09 -15.79
C THR A 24 17.93 -2.27 -15.22
N GLU A 25 19.17 -2.41 -15.61
CA GLU A 25 20.14 -3.28 -14.91
C GLU A 25 20.38 -2.72 -13.49
N TYR A 26 20.72 -3.61 -12.55
CA TYR A 26 21.14 -3.21 -11.21
C TYR A 26 22.43 -2.39 -11.27
N SER A 27 23.44 -2.93 -11.95
CA SER A 27 24.74 -2.28 -12.18
C SER A 27 25.42 -2.85 -13.42
N THR A 28 26.01 -1.98 -14.20
CA THR A 28 26.90 -2.29 -15.35
C THR A 28 28.06 -1.31 -15.31
N ALA A 29 29.02 -1.46 -16.21
CA ALA A 29 30.16 -0.54 -16.32
C ALA A 29 29.75 0.93 -16.58
N LYS A 30 28.57 1.18 -17.15
CA LYS A 30 28.08 2.50 -17.54
C LYS A 30 26.77 2.93 -16.84
N ILE A 31 26.12 2.01 -16.13
CA ILE A 31 24.85 2.25 -15.46
C ILE A 31 24.95 1.76 -14.02
N ASP A 32 24.71 2.63 -13.06
CA ASP A 32 24.32 2.31 -11.71
C ASP A 32 22.79 2.53 -11.60
N GLY A 33 22.03 1.46 -11.76
CA GLY A 33 20.56 1.52 -11.76
C GLY A 33 19.98 1.93 -10.41
N VAL A 34 20.71 1.65 -9.31
CA VAL A 34 20.31 2.04 -7.96
C VAL A 34 20.47 3.55 -7.78
N ALA A 35 21.64 4.09 -8.12
CA ALA A 35 21.89 5.53 -8.07
C ALA A 35 20.99 6.31 -9.03
N PHE A 36 20.81 5.81 -10.26
CA PHE A 36 19.88 6.36 -11.24
C PHE A 36 18.45 6.43 -10.69
N THR A 37 17.94 5.34 -10.15
CA THR A 37 16.58 5.31 -9.60
C THR A 37 16.45 6.28 -8.43
N ARG A 38 17.42 6.32 -7.53
CA ARG A 38 17.43 7.26 -6.40
C ARG A 38 17.41 8.72 -6.88
N ALA A 39 18.24 9.06 -7.86
CA ALA A 39 18.27 10.39 -8.46
C ALA A 39 16.92 10.75 -9.11
N LEU A 40 16.31 9.82 -9.86
CA LEU A 40 15.00 9.99 -10.46
C LEU A 40 13.92 10.29 -9.40
N ARG A 41 13.89 9.56 -8.29
CA ARG A 41 12.90 9.76 -7.20
C ARG A 41 13.01 11.14 -6.55
N HIS A 42 14.21 11.70 -6.47
CA HIS A 42 14.47 13.03 -5.91
C HIS A 42 14.46 14.14 -6.96
N SER A 43 14.24 13.82 -8.23
CA SER A 43 14.17 14.80 -9.31
C SER A 43 12.86 15.60 -9.26
N ARG A 44 12.84 16.70 -10.04
CA ARG A 44 11.63 17.49 -10.30
C ARG A 44 10.90 17.06 -11.58
N LEU A 45 11.30 15.94 -12.18
CA LEU A 45 10.69 15.43 -13.39
C LEU A 45 9.27 14.91 -13.13
N ASN A 46 8.39 15.06 -14.11
CA ASN A 46 7.01 14.53 -14.04
C ASN A 46 7.02 13.01 -13.87
N CYS A 47 7.97 12.33 -14.49
CA CYS A 47 8.15 10.87 -14.41
C CYS A 47 8.84 10.38 -13.12
N LYS A 48 9.04 11.23 -12.11
CA LYS A 48 9.68 10.79 -10.84
C LYS A 48 9.00 9.58 -10.19
N ALA A 49 7.69 9.42 -10.40
CA ALA A 49 6.91 8.31 -9.87
C ALA A 49 6.79 7.09 -10.80
N VAL A 50 7.39 7.15 -12.00
CA VAL A 50 7.31 6.08 -12.98
C VAL A 50 7.71 4.73 -12.38
N PRO A 51 7.01 3.62 -12.71
CA PRO A 51 7.41 2.29 -12.34
C PRO A 51 8.82 1.95 -12.79
N VAL A 52 9.64 1.38 -11.90
CA VAL A 52 10.99 0.91 -12.20
C VAL A 52 11.08 -0.57 -11.87
N LEU A 53 11.38 -1.39 -12.87
CA LEU A 53 11.74 -2.80 -12.76
C LEU A 53 13.26 -2.93 -12.93
N MET A 54 13.92 -3.54 -11.96
CA MET A 54 15.36 -3.75 -12.00
C MET A 54 15.69 -5.20 -12.29
N VAL A 55 16.69 -5.45 -13.12
CA VAL A 55 17.12 -6.81 -13.47
C VAL A 55 18.57 -7.06 -13.02
N LYS A 56 18.83 -8.27 -12.55
CA LYS A 56 20.18 -8.70 -12.11
C LYS A 56 20.31 -10.22 -12.17
N ALA A 57 21.52 -10.73 -12.46
CA ALA A 57 21.79 -12.17 -12.52
C ALA A 57 21.76 -12.81 -11.12
N GLU A 58 22.53 -12.29 -10.20
CA GLU A 58 22.57 -12.75 -8.81
C GLU A 58 22.15 -11.60 -7.89
N VAL A 59 21.27 -11.88 -6.95
CA VAL A 59 20.69 -10.86 -6.06
C VAL A 59 20.83 -11.32 -4.62
N THR A 60 21.58 -10.56 -3.83
CA THR A 60 21.70 -10.74 -2.39
C THR A 60 20.55 -10.02 -1.65
N VAL A 61 20.35 -10.39 -0.39
CA VAL A 61 19.35 -9.74 0.47
C VAL A 61 19.64 -8.25 0.67
N ASP A 62 20.92 -7.88 0.75
CA ASP A 62 21.31 -6.49 0.96
C ASP A 62 21.11 -5.66 -0.30
N GLU A 63 21.39 -6.20 -1.47
CA GLU A 63 21.08 -5.57 -2.75
C GLU A 63 19.58 -5.40 -2.98
N LEU A 64 18.77 -6.38 -2.58
CA LEU A 64 17.30 -6.21 -2.58
C LEU A 64 16.85 -5.06 -1.67
N ARG A 65 17.47 -4.93 -0.51
CA ARG A 65 17.19 -3.82 0.42
C ARG A 65 17.63 -2.48 -0.17
N GLU A 66 18.78 -2.45 -0.81
CA GLU A 66 19.31 -1.25 -1.46
C GLU A 66 18.40 -0.80 -2.60
N ALA A 67 18.03 -1.69 -3.53
CA ALA A 67 17.09 -1.40 -4.62
C ALA A 67 15.75 -0.88 -4.09
N ARG A 68 15.19 -1.56 -3.07
CA ARG A 68 13.96 -1.12 -2.40
C ARG A 68 14.09 0.27 -1.80
N ASN A 69 15.22 0.57 -1.15
CA ASN A 69 15.48 1.86 -0.51
C ASN A 69 15.76 2.97 -1.53
N ALA A 70 16.20 2.62 -2.74
CA ALA A 70 16.32 3.55 -3.85
C ALA A 70 14.98 3.88 -4.52
N GLY A 71 13.89 3.16 -4.20
CA GLY A 71 12.58 3.39 -4.77
C GLY A 71 12.28 2.56 -6.03
N VAL A 72 12.95 1.42 -6.19
CA VAL A 72 12.63 0.42 -7.22
C VAL A 72 11.30 -0.26 -6.87
N HIS A 73 10.47 -0.55 -7.88
CA HIS A 73 9.21 -1.24 -7.67
C HIS A 73 9.40 -2.73 -7.49
N GLU A 74 10.15 -3.36 -8.40
CA GLU A 74 10.44 -4.79 -8.33
C GLU A 74 11.83 -5.11 -8.87
N VAL A 75 12.38 -6.23 -8.41
CA VAL A 75 13.65 -6.79 -8.91
C VAL A 75 13.35 -8.16 -9.52
N LEU A 76 13.84 -8.40 -10.74
CA LEU A 76 13.73 -9.65 -11.45
C LEU A 76 15.12 -10.28 -11.62
N ARG A 77 15.27 -11.52 -11.15
CA ARG A 77 16.52 -12.26 -11.26
C ARG A 77 16.66 -12.92 -12.65
N LYS A 78 17.81 -12.80 -13.26
CA LYS A 78 18.19 -13.52 -14.49
C LYS A 78 18.77 -14.90 -14.15
N PRO A 79 18.57 -15.94 -14.98
CA PRO A 79 17.65 -15.96 -16.12
C PRO A 79 16.20 -16.04 -15.66
N PHE A 80 15.27 -15.47 -16.42
CA PHE A 80 13.84 -15.48 -16.12
C PHE A 80 13.03 -15.96 -17.34
N ALA A 81 11.91 -16.63 -17.05
CA ALA A 81 10.94 -16.99 -18.08
C ALA A 81 10.07 -15.78 -18.48
N TRP A 82 9.48 -15.85 -19.65
CA TRP A 82 8.57 -14.81 -20.12
C TRP A 82 7.39 -14.56 -19.15
N GLN A 83 6.86 -15.63 -18.57
CA GLN A 83 5.78 -15.56 -17.57
C GLN A 83 6.18 -14.78 -16.32
N ASP A 84 7.43 -14.93 -15.87
CA ASP A 84 7.94 -14.20 -14.71
C ASP A 84 8.00 -12.70 -15.00
N LEU A 85 8.52 -12.33 -16.17
CA LEU A 85 8.54 -10.94 -16.61
C LEU A 85 7.13 -10.35 -16.69
N LEU A 86 6.18 -11.05 -17.36
CA LEU A 86 4.79 -10.62 -17.46
C LEU A 86 4.13 -10.44 -16.11
N SER A 87 4.34 -11.38 -15.19
CA SER A 87 3.80 -11.29 -13.83
C SER A 87 4.31 -10.04 -13.09
N ARG A 88 5.61 -9.72 -13.24
CA ARG A 88 6.20 -8.51 -12.64
C ARG A 88 5.64 -7.24 -13.28
N LEU A 89 5.54 -7.21 -14.61
CA LEU A 89 4.96 -6.08 -15.32
C LEU A 89 3.51 -5.84 -14.90
N GLN A 90 2.70 -6.89 -14.81
CA GLN A 90 1.32 -6.79 -14.33
C GLN A 90 1.24 -6.25 -12.90
N ASN A 91 2.11 -6.73 -12.00
CA ASN A 91 2.14 -6.25 -10.62
C ASN A 91 2.51 -4.77 -10.53
N VAL A 92 3.44 -4.31 -11.38
CA VAL A 92 3.95 -2.94 -11.34
C VAL A 92 3.02 -1.95 -12.04
N LEU A 93 2.40 -2.36 -13.15
CA LEU A 93 1.56 -1.48 -13.98
C LEU A 93 0.08 -1.50 -13.56
N LEU A 94 -0.45 -2.66 -13.16
CA LEU A 94 -1.87 -2.83 -12.87
C LEU A 94 -2.21 -2.76 -11.38
N LYS A 95 -1.20 -2.82 -10.50
CA LYS A 95 -1.38 -2.70 -9.05
C LYS A 95 -0.54 -1.54 -8.53
N PRO A 96 -0.99 -0.30 -8.74
CA PRO A 96 -0.23 0.87 -8.30
C PRO A 96 -0.01 0.81 -6.79
N ARG A 97 1.18 1.24 -6.36
CA ARG A 97 1.55 1.34 -4.95
C ARG A 97 1.41 2.77 -4.49
N ASP A 98 1.01 2.95 -3.25
CA ASP A 98 0.99 4.25 -2.61
C ASP A 98 2.36 4.91 -2.72
N TRP A 99 2.37 6.20 -3.04
CA TRP A 99 3.59 6.98 -3.10
C TRP A 99 3.91 7.56 -1.72
N VAL A 100 5.17 7.45 -1.31
CA VAL A 100 5.66 7.91 0.00
C VAL A 100 6.74 8.97 -0.22
N GLU A 101 6.54 10.15 0.36
CA GLU A 101 7.55 11.21 0.43
C GLU A 101 7.78 11.58 1.89
N VAL A 102 8.94 11.20 2.41
CA VAL A 102 9.41 11.57 3.76
C VAL A 102 10.87 11.99 3.68
N ALA A 103 11.38 12.65 4.70
CA ALA A 103 12.76 13.18 4.70
C ALA A 103 13.84 12.13 4.35
N THR A 104 13.60 10.86 4.67
CA THR A 104 14.58 9.77 4.45
C THR A 104 14.26 8.86 3.27
N TYR A 105 13.13 9.06 2.58
CA TYR A 105 12.71 8.19 1.50
C TYR A 105 11.67 8.85 0.59
N THR A 106 11.92 8.75 -0.71
CA THR A 106 10.93 9.10 -1.75
C THR A 106 10.78 7.91 -2.70
N GLY A 107 9.55 7.41 -2.86
CA GLY A 107 9.33 6.26 -3.72
C GLY A 107 8.04 5.50 -3.42
N PRO A 108 7.80 4.35 -4.07
CA PRO A 108 6.64 3.50 -3.84
C PRO A 108 6.68 2.89 -2.43
N CYS A 109 5.52 2.63 -1.85
CA CYS A 109 5.43 2.01 -0.53
C CYS A 109 6.23 0.70 -0.46
N ARG A 110 7.19 0.64 0.47
CA ARG A 110 8.14 -0.48 0.61
C ARG A 110 7.52 -1.76 1.19
N ARG A 111 6.31 -1.68 1.72
CA ARG A 111 5.64 -2.82 2.38
C ARG A 111 5.24 -3.92 1.41
N SER A 112 4.94 -3.56 0.18
CA SER A 112 4.55 -4.48 -0.89
C SER A 112 5.68 -4.81 -1.89
N PHE A 113 6.94 -4.51 -1.53
CA PHE A 113 8.08 -4.80 -2.39
C PHE A 113 8.27 -6.31 -2.58
N ASN A 114 8.37 -6.76 -3.84
CA ASN A 114 8.59 -8.17 -4.24
C ASN A 114 7.62 -9.19 -3.59
N THR A 115 6.40 -8.80 -3.25
CA THR A 115 5.45 -9.69 -2.59
C THR A 115 4.83 -10.73 -3.51
N GLY A 116 5.00 -10.61 -4.84
CA GLY A 116 4.41 -11.52 -5.83
C GLY A 116 4.83 -12.99 -5.71
N ASP A 117 6.03 -13.27 -5.17
CA ASP A 117 6.59 -14.63 -5.07
C ASP A 117 6.46 -15.25 -3.67
N TYR A 118 6.04 -14.48 -2.69
CA TYR A 118 5.96 -14.98 -1.33
C TYR A 118 4.66 -15.76 -1.08
N LYS A 119 4.74 -17.08 -1.18
CA LYS A 119 3.64 -18.02 -0.89
C LYS A 119 3.59 -18.46 0.58
N GLY A 120 4.47 -17.95 1.44
CA GLY A 120 4.54 -18.32 2.85
C GLY A 120 3.61 -17.50 3.75
N PRO A 121 3.42 -17.91 5.03
CA PRO A 121 2.64 -17.13 5.99
C PRO A 121 3.28 -15.74 6.18
N LYS A 122 2.49 -14.68 6.04
CA LYS A 122 2.94 -13.30 6.24
C LYS A 122 3.39 -13.10 7.69
N LYS A 123 4.69 -13.25 7.95
CA LYS A 123 5.31 -13.17 9.28
C LYS A 123 5.45 -11.74 9.84
N ARG A 124 4.85 -10.74 9.24
CA ARG A 124 4.96 -9.38 9.74
C ARG A 124 3.80 -9.05 10.66
N LYS A 125 4.10 -8.87 11.94
CA LYS A 125 3.23 -8.23 12.95
C LYS A 125 2.71 -6.83 12.55
N GLY A 126 3.06 -6.30 11.38
CA GLY A 126 2.75 -4.94 10.94
C GLY A 126 1.43 -4.78 10.20
N ASP A 127 0.92 -5.83 9.54
CA ASP A 127 -0.37 -5.71 8.83
C ASP A 127 -1.56 -5.71 9.82
N GLY A 128 -1.38 -6.29 11.02
CA GLY A 128 -2.33 -6.16 12.11
C GLY A 128 -2.23 -4.81 12.86
N GLY A 129 -1.08 -4.15 12.84
CA GLY A 129 -0.86 -2.88 13.53
C GLY A 129 -1.61 -1.72 12.89
N ASN A 130 -1.56 -1.58 11.59
CA ASN A 130 -2.32 -0.55 10.87
C ASN A 130 -3.84 -0.82 10.91
N LEU A 131 -4.24 -2.08 10.80
CA LEU A 131 -5.65 -2.44 10.90
C LEU A 131 -6.17 -2.22 12.33
N ARG A 132 -5.36 -2.53 13.34
CA ARG A 132 -5.72 -2.27 14.73
C ARG A 132 -5.88 -0.79 15.02
N VAL A 133 -4.94 0.04 14.59
CA VAL A 133 -5.03 1.51 14.71
C VAL A 133 -6.24 2.05 13.96
N ALA A 134 -6.50 1.56 12.74
CA ALA A 134 -7.66 1.98 11.97
C ALA A 134 -8.99 1.59 12.63
N VAL A 135 -9.04 0.42 13.28
CA VAL A 135 -10.23 -0.03 14.05
C VAL A 135 -10.38 0.76 15.35
N GLU A 136 -9.30 1.02 16.08
CA GLU A 136 -9.34 1.87 17.30
C GLU A 136 -9.84 3.27 16.95
N GLU A 137 -9.41 3.84 15.85
CA GLU A 137 -9.90 5.14 15.35
C GLU A 137 -11.37 5.06 14.92
N ALA A 138 -11.75 4.02 14.19
CA ALA A 138 -13.14 3.81 13.78
C ALA A 138 -14.08 3.65 14.99
N VAL A 139 -13.66 2.99 16.07
CA VAL A 139 -14.43 2.88 17.30
C VAL A 139 -14.58 4.24 17.98
N ARG A 140 -13.51 5.05 18.05
CA ARG A 140 -13.60 6.43 18.58
C ARG A 140 -14.57 7.30 17.80
N LEU A 141 -14.56 7.17 16.46
CA LEU A 141 -15.48 7.91 15.60
C LEU A 141 -16.93 7.41 15.74
N LEU A 142 -17.14 6.13 16.04
CA LEU A 142 -18.46 5.61 16.42
C LEU A 142 -18.94 6.23 17.71
N GLU A 143 -18.08 6.33 18.75
CA GLU A 143 -18.43 7.00 20.02
C GLU A 143 -18.81 8.47 19.79
N ALA A 144 -18.03 9.19 18.97
CA ALA A 144 -18.35 10.57 18.60
C ALA A 144 -19.70 10.69 17.87
N SER A 145 -20.01 9.72 17.01
CA SER A 145 -21.28 9.69 16.27
C SER A 145 -22.51 9.47 17.16
N LEU A 146 -22.33 8.92 18.37
CA LEU A 146 -23.44 8.80 19.34
C LEU A 146 -23.96 10.18 19.80
N ASN A 147 -23.08 11.17 19.91
CA ASN A 147 -23.44 12.52 20.29
C ASN A 147 -24.22 13.24 19.17
N LEU A 148 -23.95 12.91 17.90
CA LEU A 148 -24.64 13.45 16.75
C LEU A 148 -26.04 12.84 16.53
N LEU A 149 -26.35 11.67 17.12
CA LEU A 149 -27.64 11.02 16.93
C LEU A 149 -28.84 11.87 17.41
N GLU A 150 -28.63 12.71 18.42
CA GLU A 150 -29.66 13.60 18.97
C GLU A 150 -29.79 14.91 18.18
N GLU A 151 -28.71 15.37 17.54
CA GLU A 151 -28.64 16.64 16.82
C GLU A 151 -28.92 16.48 15.32
N ASP A 152 -28.27 15.51 14.68
CA ASP A 152 -28.42 15.18 13.24
C ASP A 152 -28.30 13.67 13.03
N ALA A 153 -29.45 13.00 13.10
CA ALA A 153 -29.54 11.56 12.91
C ALA A 153 -29.05 11.09 11.52
N ALA A 154 -29.19 11.92 10.48
CA ALA A 154 -28.77 11.56 9.13
C ALA A 154 -27.25 11.59 9.00
N ALA A 155 -26.60 12.63 9.54
CA ALA A 155 -25.14 12.74 9.58
C ALA A 155 -24.53 11.63 10.46
N ALA A 156 -25.12 11.36 11.63
CA ALA A 156 -24.73 10.27 12.51
C ALA A 156 -24.80 8.91 11.80
N MET A 157 -25.90 8.62 11.12
CA MET A 157 -26.10 7.39 10.36
C MET A 157 -25.02 7.20 9.30
N THR A 158 -24.72 8.27 8.54
CA THR A 158 -23.69 8.25 7.50
C THR A 158 -22.31 7.96 8.11
N SER A 159 -21.98 8.61 9.22
CA SER A 159 -20.72 8.39 9.94
C SER A 159 -20.60 6.94 10.44
N ILE A 160 -21.63 6.42 11.10
CA ILE A 160 -21.66 5.04 11.60
C ILE A 160 -21.47 4.04 10.46
N MET A 161 -22.16 4.23 9.33
CA MET A 161 -22.00 3.36 8.15
C MET A 161 -20.57 3.37 7.62
N GLN A 162 -19.90 4.51 7.56
CA GLN A 162 -18.52 4.62 7.14
C GLN A 162 -17.58 3.84 8.07
N GLN A 163 -17.74 3.99 9.39
CA GLN A 163 -16.91 3.27 10.35
C GLN A 163 -17.12 1.75 10.29
N MET A 164 -18.35 1.31 10.05
CA MET A 164 -18.65 -0.11 9.89
C MET A 164 -17.99 -0.73 8.65
N GLN A 165 -17.70 0.05 7.60
CA GLN A 165 -16.92 -0.42 6.46
C GLN A 165 -15.47 -0.79 6.81
N VAL A 166 -14.90 -0.20 7.87
CA VAL A 166 -13.57 -0.55 8.40
C VAL A 166 -13.66 -1.72 9.37
N ILE A 167 -14.65 -1.70 10.27
CA ILE A 167 -14.79 -2.66 11.38
C ILE A 167 -15.21 -4.05 10.89
N VAL A 168 -16.17 -4.15 9.98
CA VAL A 168 -16.70 -5.45 9.52
C VAL A 168 -15.64 -6.34 8.84
N PRO A 169 -14.81 -5.83 7.91
CA PRO A 169 -13.70 -6.61 7.38
C PRO A 169 -12.66 -7.01 8.43
N ALA A 170 -12.40 -6.14 9.42
CA ALA A 170 -11.45 -6.38 10.49
C ALA A 170 -11.86 -7.55 11.40
N CYS A 171 -13.16 -7.79 11.58
CA CYS A 171 -13.68 -8.93 12.33
C CYS A 171 -13.15 -10.28 11.81
N LYS A 172 -12.98 -10.41 10.49
CA LYS A 172 -12.43 -11.62 9.85
C LYS A 172 -10.95 -11.83 10.16
N VAL A 173 -10.22 -10.74 10.38
CA VAL A 173 -8.77 -10.75 10.63
C VAL A 173 -8.47 -10.99 12.10
N PHE A 174 -9.19 -10.33 13.00
CA PHE A 174 -8.93 -10.42 14.45
C PHE A 174 -9.42 -11.71 15.09
N ARG A 175 -10.37 -12.42 14.44
CA ARG A 175 -10.96 -13.68 14.95
C ARG A 175 -11.42 -13.60 16.41
N ASN A 176 -11.86 -12.42 16.83
CA ASN A 176 -12.40 -12.20 18.17
C ASN A 176 -13.94 -12.34 18.12
N PRO A 177 -14.52 -13.38 18.74
CA PRO A 177 -15.97 -13.61 18.64
C PRO A 177 -16.79 -12.51 19.31
N LYS A 178 -16.32 -11.93 20.42
CA LYS A 178 -17.02 -10.80 21.08
C LYS A 178 -17.11 -9.61 20.15
N PHE A 179 -15.96 -9.18 19.60
CA PHE A 179 -15.89 -8.06 18.66
C PHE A 179 -16.76 -8.30 17.41
N SER A 180 -16.70 -9.50 16.85
CA SER A 180 -17.49 -9.87 15.67
C SER A 180 -19.01 -9.85 15.95
N ASN A 181 -19.43 -10.37 17.10
CA ASN A 181 -20.84 -10.38 17.50
C ASN A 181 -21.36 -8.96 17.73
N THR A 182 -20.56 -8.11 18.36
CA THR A 182 -20.92 -6.71 18.58
C THR A 182 -21.06 -5.95 17.27
N ALA A 183 -20.10 -6.10 16.35
CA ALA A 183 -20.18 -5.50 15.02
C ALA A 183 -21.42 -5.98 14.23
N ALA A 184 -21.75 -7.27 14.32
CA ALA A 184 -22.94 -7.83 13.67
C ALA A 184 -24.25 -7.23 14.22
N ARG A 185 -24.33 -6.99 15.52
CA ARG A 185 -25.49 -6.35 16.18
C ARG A 185 -25.64 -4.92 15.70
N ILE A 186 -24.59 -4.13 15.67
CA ILE A 186 -24.63 -2.74 15.15
C ILE A 186 -25.12 -2.73 13.70
N VAL A 187 -24.62 -3.65 12.85
CA VAL A 187 -25.10 -3.78 11.46
C VAL A 187 -26.59 -4.13 11.39
N GLN A 188 -27.05 -4.99 12.29
CA GLN A 188 -28.48 -5.36 12.34
C GLN A 188 -29.36 -4.19 12.77
N ASP A 189 -28.92 -3.41 13.77
CA ASP A 189 -29.64 -2.22 14.23
C ASP A 189 -29.67 -1.14 13.15
N LEU A 190 -28.59 -0.98 12.37
CA LEU A 190 -28.55 -0.13 11.18
C LEU A 190 -29.62 -0.53 10.14
N ARG A 191 -29.73 -1.83 9.85
CA ARG A 191 -30.70 -2.37 8.89
C ARG A 191 -32.14 -2.16 9.35
N ASN A 192 -32.39 -2.34 10.64
CA ASN A 192 -33.70 -2.22 11.24
C ASN A 192 -34.12 -0.77 11.51
N LYS A 193 -33.24 0.21 11.22
CA LYS A 193 -33.40 1.63 11.59
C LYS A 193 -33.67 1.82 13.09
N ALA A 194 -33.18 0.91 13.91
CA ALA A 194 -33.35 0.90 15.39
C ALA A 194 -32.17 1.56 16.11
N LEU A 195 -31.55 2.57 15.49
CA LEU A 195 -30.41 3.28 16.05
C LEU A 195 -30.90 4.27 17.10
N SER A 196 -30.58 3.98 18.34
CA SER A 196 -30.71 4.93 19.45
C SER A 196 -29.42 4.93 20.27
N ARG A 197 -29.16 6.02 20.95
CA ARG A 197 -28.00 6.13 21.84
C ARG A 197 -28.00 5.04 22.91
N GLU A 198 -29.16 4.73 23.46
CA GLU A 198 -29.34 3.69 24.48
C GLU A 198 -28.97 2.29 23.98
N ASN A 199 -29.23 2.00 22.70
CA ASN A 199 -28.94 0.69 22.10
C ASN A 199 -27.46 0.59 21.67
N LEU A 200 -26.86 1.67 21.15
CA LEU A 200 -25.54 1.66 20.56
C LEU A 200 -24.41 1.88 21.58
N ALA A 201 -24.59 2.75 22.57
CA ALA A 201 -23.55 3.06 23.54
C ALA A 201 -22.98 1.81 24.25
N PRO A 202 -23.80 0.88 24.78
CA PRO A 202 -23.26 -0.33 25.41
C PRO A 202 -22.60 -1.29 24.41
N GLN A 203 -23.00 -1.27 23.14
CA GLN A 203 -22.41 -2.10 22.10
C GLN A 203 -21.02 -1.58 21.70
N ILE A 204 -20.88 -0.27 21.56
CA ILE A 204 -19.59 0.36 21.19
C ILE A 204 -18.60 0.23 22.35
N ALA A 205 -19.04 0.41 23.59
CA ALA A 205 -18.19 0.23 24.77
C ALA A 205 -17.69 -1.22 24.95
N ALA A 206 -18.33 -2.19 24.31
CA ALA A 206 -17.95 -3.61 24.33
C ALA A 206 -16.98 -4.00 23.20
N MET A 207 -16.63 -3.05 22.29
CA MET A 207 -15.70 -3.26 21.19
C MET A 207 -14.26 -3.03 21.61
#